data_3b3a59f850b95ea5d06e82c40c772b34
#
_entry.id   3b3a59f850b95ea5d06e82c40c772b34
#
_cell.length_a   1.000
_cell.length_b   1.000
_cell.length_c   1.000
_cell.angle_alpha   90.00
_cell.angle_beta   90.00
_cell.angle_gamma   90.00
#
_symmetry.space_group_name_H-M   'P 1'
#
loop_
_entity.id
_entity.type
_entity.pdbx_description
1 polymer ?
#
loop_
_entity_poly.entity_id
_entity_poly.type
_entity_poly.pdbx_seq_one_letter_code
_entity_poly.pdbx_strand_id
1 'polypeptide(L)'
;MLSLIVWWPLVVALVLVAAPALSGAASRWVFVAATTVELALILGMWFVYETPAAGTLAFEEQVEWIPGVNSSYHLGIDGLSLPLLAMTAVVFLACAVYSTASTRRTPEPEVAHATRERVATTGTATTGTATPGTATPGIAATGGRGDVRGRGAGGGRARVNSALFLFMQTTCMGVFAAQDLIVFFVFFDLSIVGMYFVIAGWGHGDNRRSALKFFLYTFLGSLALLLGFIGLYIAADPHTFDMVDLAAQAPLQGQGVTGGLVLAAILVGLAVKTPTVPFHTWLPPAHTDAPATGSAVLAGVMLKLGTYGFVRVAMPMLPDAWQAWAWVIITVGIVSVIYGALVALAQTDLKRMIAYTSINHMGYVVLGLGAAGLIGGSTSAVRETAVNGSVYQMVSHGLITAALFLLAGVFRDRAGTYDLHAYGGLAGPAPRLSMLFVLAAFASLGLPGFTGFIAEFQIFTGSIAVAPVTAVAVVGILLTAGLFLRAYQLIFTGPAQGKTSGFADLRPAELWSAGGLMVLAVVFGIIPRPLLDVIEPAAQTIVDLVGR
;
A
#
# COMPACT_ATOMS: atom_id res chain seq x y z
N MET A 1 9.27 -8.12 23.04
CA MET A 1 9.56 -8.67 21.69
C MET A 1 8.91 -7.83 20.61
N LEU A 2 7.63 -7.49 20.72
CA LEU A 2 6.91 -6.65 19.75
C LEU A 2 7.51 -5.25 19.61
N SER A 3 7.86 -4.59 20.70
CA SER A 3 8.54 -3.29 20.65
C SER A 3 9.85 -3.36 19.85
N LEU A 4 10.62 -4.45 19.96
CA LEU A 4 11.82 -4.61 19.15
C LEU A 4 11.47 -4.65 17.66
N ILE A 5 10.45 -5.41 17.25
CA ILE A 5 9.98 -5.50 15.86
C ILE A 5 9.50 -4.12 15.36
N VAL A 6 8.67 -3.43 16.13
CA VAL A 6 8.12 -2.12 15.72
C VAL A 6 9.20 -1.06 15.58
N TRP A 7 10.16 -0.99 16.52
CA TRP A 7 11.14 0.10 16.58
C TRP A 7 12.46 -0.20 15.87
N TRP A 8 12.79 -1.46 15.58
CA TRP A 8 14.02 -1.85 14.89
C TRP A 8 14.25 -1.07 13.59
N PRO A 9 13.27 -0.97 12.66
CA PRO A 9 13.49 -0.23 11.42
C PRO A 9 13.78 1.26 11.67
N LEU A 10 13.13 1.88 12.66
CA LEU A 10 13.37 3.29 13.01
C LEU A 10 14.78 3.49 13.57
N VAL A 11 15.27 2.59 14.43
CA VAL A 11 16.63 2.68 14.95
C VAL A 11 17.64 2.67 13.79
N VAL A 12 17.49 1.76 12.83
CA VAL A 12 18.35 1.72 11.65
C VAL A 12 18.17 2.97 10.76
N ALA A 13 16.95 3.50 10.63
CA ALA A 13 16.69 4.74 9.90
C ALA A 13 17.46 5.92 10.51
N LEU A 14 17.44 6.05 11.84
CA LEU A 14 18.18 7.09 12.57
C LEU A 14 19.69 6.95 12.40
N VAL A 15 20.22 5.72 12.47
CA VAL A 15 21.63 5.42 12.20
C VAL A 15 22.00 5.84 10.76
N LEU A 16 21.16 5.53 9.77
CA LEU A 16 21.38 5.94 8.39
C LEU A 16 21.43 7.46 8.26
N VAL A 17 20.53 8.19 8.92
CA VAL A 17 20.51 9.67 8.88
C VAL A 17 21.77 10.23 9.54
N ALA A 18 22.19 9.67 10.69
CA ALA A 18 23.35 10.10 11.45
C ALA A 18 24.71 9.77 10.80
N ALA A 19 24.73 8.92 9.76
CA ALA A 19 25.96 8.47 9.10
C ALA A 19 26.18 9.12 7.71
N PRO A 20 26.55 10.41 7.61
CA PRO A 20 26.68 11.14 6.34
C PRO A 20 27.77 10.58 5.41
N ALA A 21 28.73 9.85 5.94
CA ALA A 21 29.83 9.25 5.20
C ALA A 21 29.43 8.00 4.39
N LEU A 22 28.27 7.40 4.67
CA LEU A 22 27.81 6.23 3.95
C LEU A 22 27.50 6.54 2.48
N SER A 23 28.05 5.71 1.59
CA SER A 23 27.73 5.78 0.17
C SER A 23 26.27 5.38 -0.10
N GLY A 24 25.71 5.86 -1.22
CA GLY A 24 24.34 5.48 -1.60
C GLY A 24 24.17 3.96 -1.83
N ALA A 25 25.20 3.26 -2.27
CA ALA A 25 25.19 1.81 -2.40
C ALA A 25 25.16 1.13 -1.02
N ALA A 26 26.02 1.55 -0.10
CA ALA A 26 26.05 1.03 1.26
C ALA A 26 24.71 1.25 1.97
N SER A 27 24.09 2.43 1.81
CA SER A 27 22.77 2.73 2.41
C SER A 27 21.67 1.78 1.92
N ARG A 28 21.69 1.38 0.64
CA ARG A 28 20.73 0.41 0.10
C ARG A 28 20.95 -0.98 0.68
N TRP A 29 22.21 -1.41 0.85
CA TRP A 29 22.50 -2.69 1.48
C TRP A 29 22.16 -2.72 2.97
N VAL A 30 22.36 -1.60 3.69
CA VAL A 30 21.87 -1.46 5.08
C VAL A 30 20.34 -1.58 5.12
N PHE A 31 19.63 -0.99 4.15
CA PHE A 31 18.18 -1.14 4.05
C PHE A 31 17.78 -2.60 3.81
N VAL A 32 18.45 -3.32 2.90
CA VAL A 32 18.21 -4.76 2.67
C VAL A 32 18.48 -5.55 3.96
N ALA A 33 19.61 -5.32 4.63
CA ALA A 33 19.96 -6.03 5.86
C ALA A 33 18.93 -5.77 6.98
N ALA A 34 18.50 -4.51 7.18
CA ALA A 34 17.52 -4.15 8.18
C ALA A 34 16.15 -4.84 7.96
N THR A 35 15.66 -4.82 6.70
CA THR A 35 14.40 -5.49 6.34
C THR A 35 14.50 -7.01 6.38
N THR A 36 15.68 -7.58 6.14
CA THR A 36 15.93 -9.03 6.29
C THR A 36 15.89 -9.44 7.75
N VAL A 37 16.54 -8.67 8.65
CA VAL A 37 16.47 -8.91 10.10
C VAL A 37 15.03 -8.81 10.59
N GLU A 38 14.30 -7.79 10.14
CA GLU A 38 12.88 -7.62 10.49
C GLU A 38 12.04 -8.83 10.08
N LEU A 39 12.19 -9.28 8.83
CA LEU A 39 11.50 -10.48 8.36
C LEU A 39 11.88 -11.72 9.21
N ALA A 40 13.16 -11.88 9.55
CA ALA A 40 13.60 -13.00 10.38
C ALA A 40 13.00 -12.95 11.78
N LEU A 41 12.88 -11.76 12.39
CA LEU A 41 12.22 -11.59 13.70
C LEU A 41 10.73 -11.95 13.63
N ILE A 42 10.03 -11.50 12.59
CA ILE A 42 8.59 -11.81 12.41
C ILE A 42 8.39 -13.30 12.11
N LEU A 43 9.22 -13.92 11.29
CA LEU A 43 9.16 -15.38 11.06
C LEU A 43 9.48 -16.15 12.34
N GLY A 44 10.47 -15.73 13.12
CA GLY A 44 10.73 -16.30 14.42
C GLY A 44 9.53 -16.22 15.36
N MET A 45 8.85 -15.05 15.38
CA MET A 45 7.62 -14.87 16.13
C MET A 45 6.48 -15.77 15.60
N TRP A 46 6.35 -15.92 14.28
CA TRP A 46 5.34 -16.80 13.64
C TRP A 46 5.50 -18.26 14.07
N PHE A 47 6.74 -18.77 14.13
CA PHE A 47 6.98 -20.17 14.52
C PHE A 47 6.69 -20.49 16.01
N VAL A 48 6.72 -19.48 16.87
CA VAL A 48 6.38 -19.64 18.30
C VAL A 48 5.01 -19.06 18.64
N TYR A 49 4.25 -18.64 17.62
CA TYR A 49 2.89 -18.13 17.80
C TYR A 49 1.95 -19.28 18.13
N GLU A 50 1.30 -19.16 19.27
CA GLU A 50 0.17 -19.99 19.67
C GLU A 50 -1.09 -19.13 19.58
N THR A 51 -2.15 -19.69 19.03
CA THR A 51 -3.43 -18.99 18.90
C THR A 51 -3.94 -18.62 20.30
N PRO A 52 -4.06 -17.32 20.62
CA PRO A 52 -4.55 -16.89 21.92
C PRO A 52 -6.02 -17.25 22.10
N ALA A 53 -6.47 -17.35 23.35
CA ALA A 53 -7.89 -17.52 23.65
C ALA A 53 -8.69 -16.33 23.13
N ALA A 54 -9.97 -16.52 22.85
CA ALA A 54 -10.84 -15.45 22.35
C ALA A 54 -10.81 -14.24 23.29
N GLY A 55 -10.54 -13.06 22.73
CA GLY A 55 -10.43 -11.81 23.47
C GLY A 55 -9.08 -11.57 24.18
N THR A 56 -8.09 -12.44 23.99
CA THR A 56 -6.71 -12.24 24.47
C THR A 56 -5.74 -12.04 23.33
N LEU A 57 -4.53 -11.60 23.63
CA LEU A 57 -3.48 -11.28 22.66
C LEU A 57 -2.23 -12.12 22.91
N ALA A 58 -1.50 -12.41 21.85
CA ALA A 58 -0.16 -13.00 21.96
C ALA A 58 0.91 -11.89 22.01
N PHE A 59 2.01 -12.16 22.70
CA PHE A 59 3.17 -11.25 22.84
C PHE A 59 2.80 -9.85 23.35
N GLU A 60 1.82 -9.77 24.21
CA GLU A 60 1.29 -8.52 24.76
C GLU A 60 2.35 -7.74 25.54
N GLU A 61 2.46 -6.44 25.26
CA GLU A 61 3.33 -5.49 25.95
C GLU A 61 2.51 -4.24 26.25
N GLN A 62 2.29 -3.93 27.55
CA GLN A 62 1.53 -2.75 27.95
C GLN A 62 2.31 -1.91 28.96
N VAL A 63 2.42 -0.62 28.68
CA VAL A 63 3.08 0.37 29.56
C VAL A 63 2.23 1.64 29.55
N GLU A 64 1.90 2.15 30.73
CA GLU A 64 1.17 3.40 30.85
C GLU A 64 1.91 4.54 30.14
N TRP A 65 1.20 5.29 29.26
CA TRP A 65 1.79 6.36 28.47
C TRP A 65 1.20 7.73 28.80
N ILE A 66 -0.14 7.90 28.77
CA ILE A 66 -0.82 9.15 29.05
C ILE A 66 -1.88 8.89 30.14
N PRO A 67 -1.50 8.95 31.45
CA PRO A 67 -2.41 8.61 32.55
C PRO A 67 -3.69 9.43 32.59
N GLY A 68 -3.61 10.72 32.22
CA GLY A 68 -4.74 11.65 32.28
C GLY A 68 -5.91 11.29 31.36
N VAL A 69 -5.70 10.42 30.37
CA VAL A 69 -6.73 9.94 29.45
C VAL A 69 -6.77 8.40 29.39
N ASN A 70 -6.12 7.72 30.32
CA ASN A 70 -6.06 6.25 30.37
C ASN A 70 -5.66 5.62 29.01
N SER A 71 -4.60 6.17 28.40
CA SER A 71 -3.99 5.64 27.17
C SER A 71 -2.64 5.02 27.53
N SER A 72 -2.39 3.82 27.03
CA SER A 72 -1.17 3.07 27.26
C SER A 72 -0.46 2.75 25.94
N TYR A 73 0.87 2.66 25.99
CA TYR A 73 1.62 2.00 24.94
C TYR A 73 1.31 0.51 25.04
N HIS A 74 0.25 0.11 24.35
CA HIS A 74 -0.25 -1.26 24.35
C HIS A 74 -0.08 -1.86 22.97
N LEU A 75 0.77 -2.89 22.89
CA LEU A 75 1.01 -3.70 21.71
C LEU A 75 0.58 -5.13 21.98
N GLY A 76 0.00 -5.77 20.97
CA GLY A 76 -0.37 -7.18 21.03
C GLY A 76 -0.71 -7.67 19.63
N ILE A 77 -0.64 -8.97 19.41
CA ILE A 77 -0.98 -9.57 18.13
C ILE A 77 -1.95 -10.75 18.28
N ASP A 78 -2.67 -10.97 17.21
CA ASP A 78 -3.54 -12.11 17.01
C ASP A 78 -3.51 -12.57 15.54
N GLY A 79 -4.45 -13.44 15.17
CA GLY A 79 -4.55 -13.95 13.81
C GLY A 79 -4.93 -12.92 12.73
N LEU A 80 -5.41 -11.72 13.09
CA LEU A 80 -5.63 -10.64 12.12
C LEU A 80 -4.34 -9.88 11.82
N SER A 81 -3.53 -9.60 12.85
CA SER A 81 -2.34 -8.75 12.74
C SER A 81 -1.10 -9.50 12.26
N LEU A 82 -0.86 -10.73 12.70
CA LEU A 82 0.35 -11.49 12.38
C LEU A 82 0.58 -11.69 10.87
N PRO A 83 -0.44 -12.08 10.04
CA PRO A 83 -0.27 -12.18 8.60
C PRO A 83 0.05 -10.84 7.93
N LEU A 84 -0.49 -9.73 8.44
CA LEU A 84 -0.26 -8.39 7.92
C LEU A 84 1.14 -7.87 8.27
N LEU A 85 1.65 -8.19 9.46
CA LEU A 85 3.04 -7.91 9.85
C LEU A 85 4.01 -8.67 8.94
N ALA A 86 3.77 -9.97 8.71
CA ALA A 86 4.59 -10.79 7.82
C ALA A 86 4.57 -10.28 6.36
N MET A 87 3.39 -9.98 5.83
CA MET A 87 3.24 -9.36 4.51
C MET A 87 4.00 -8.03 4.42
N THR A 88 3.91 -7.18 5.46
CA THR A 88 4.61 -5.90 5.50
C THR A 88 6.12 -6.10 5.40
N ALA A 89 6.70 -6.98 6.21
CA ALA A 89 8.14 -7.27 6.16
C ALA A 89 8.58 -7.76 4.78
N VAL A 90 7.82 -8.66 4.16
CA VAL A 90 8.11 -9.21 2.82
C VAL A 90 8.05 -8.11 1.76
N VAL A 91 7.03 -7.24 1.76
CA VAL A 91 6.89 -6.14 0.80
C VAL A 91 8.02 -5.12 0.94
N PHE A 92 8.39 -4.74 2.18
CA PHE A 92 9.51 -3.81 2.40
C PHE A 92 10.85 -4.42 2.00
N LEU A 93 11.08 -5.71 2.26
CA LEU A 93 12.26 -6.42 1.78
C LEU A 93 12.32 -6.45 0.25
N ALA A 94 11.22 -6.75 -0.42
CA ALA A 94 11.16 -6.72 -1.89
C ALA A 94 11.49 -5.32 -2.44
N CYS A 95 10.98 -4.25 -1.82
CA CYS A 95 11.31 -2.87 -2.17
C CYS A 95 12.78 -2.53 -1.90
N ALA A 96 13.36 -3.03 -0.80
CA ALA A 96 14.77 -2.85 -0.48
C ALA A 96 15.67 -3.52 -1.53
N VAL A 97 15.39 -4.78 -1.89
CA VAL A 97 16.10 -5.52 -2.95
C VAL A 97 15.95 -4.80 -4.30
N TYR A 98 14.74 -4.39 -4.68
CA TYR A 98 14.51 -3.63 -5.91
C TYR A 98 15.34 -2.34 -5.98
N SER A 99 15.50 -1.64 -4.85
CA SER A 99 16.27 -0.40 -4.78
C SER A 99 17.74 -0.58 -5.17
N THR A 100 18.30 -1.78 -5.03
CA THR A 100 19.70 -2.08 -5.41
C THR A 100 19.89 -2.12 -6.92
N ALA A 101 18.85 -2.43 -7.71
CA ALA A 101 18.89 -2.43 -9.17
C ALA A 101 18.84 -1.00 -9.76
N SER A 102 18.33 -0.04 -9.01
CA SER A 102 18.12 1.33 -9.50
C SER A 102 19.46 2.06 -9.67
N THR A 103 19.91 2.16 -10.90
CA THR A 103 21.09 2.98 -11.30
C THR A 103 20.67 4.36 -11.79
N ARG A 104 19.55 4.91 -11.31
CA ARG A 104 19.09 6.23 -11.75
C ARG A 104 20.21 7.26 -11.66
N ARG A 105 20.72 7.69 -12.82
CA ARG A 105 21.18 9.07 -12.98
C ARG A 105 19.99 9.93 -12.59
N THR A 106 20.16 10.81 -11.61
CA THR A 106 19.18 11.87 -11.33
C THR A 106 18.82 12.54 -12.66
N PRO A 107 17.53 12.60 -13.06
CA PRO A 107 17.16 13.48 -14.16
C PRO A 107 17.63 14.90 -13.77
N GLU A 108 18.41 15.55 -14.62
CA GLU A 108 18.57 16.99 -14.53
C GLU A 108 17.17 17.61 -14.54
N PRO A 109 16.92 18.65 -13.71
CA PRO A 109 15.61 19.29 -13.72
C PRO A 109 15.33 19.81 -15.14
N GLU A 110 14.26 19.36 -15.72
CA GLU A 110 13.75 19.69 -17.07
C GLU A 110 13.40 21.19 -17.24
N VAL A 111 13.77 22.01 -16.23
CA VAL A 111 13.46 23.45 -16.15
C VAL A 111 14.40 24.31 -17.05
N ALA A 112 15.49 23.74 -17.58
CA ALA A 112 16.47 24.54 -18.33
C ALA A 112 16.17 24.67 -19.84
N HIS A 113 15.33 23.84 -20.43
CA HIS A 113 15.07 23.90 -21.89
C HIS A 113 13.91 24.80 -22.31
N ALA A 114 12.86 24.90 -21.50
CA ALA A 114 11.69 25.75 -21.84
C ALA A 114 11.99 27.26 -21.80
N THR A 115 13.02 27.69 -21.04
CA THR A 115 13.38 29.11 -20.95
C THR A 115 14.36 29.54 -22.05
N ARG A 116 15.11 28.59 -22.64
CA ARG A 116 16.02 28.93 -23.76
C ARG A 116 15.30 29.06 -25.11
N GLU A 117 14.23 28.33 -25.36
CA GLU A 117 13.46 28.47 -26.59
C GLU A 117 12.59 29.75 -26.62
N ARG A 118 12.16 30.26 -25.46
CA ARG A 118 11.40 31.54 -25.43
C ARG A 118 12.25 32.78 -25.59
N VAL A 119 13.58 32.73 -25.38
CA VAL A 119 14.49 33.87 -25.58
C VAL A 119 15.00 33.92 -27.03
N ALA A 120 14.93 32.79 -27.78
CA ALA A 120 15.40 32.73 -29.16
C ALA A 120 14.38 33.24 -30.21
N THR A 121 13.11 33.43 -29.83
CA THR A 121 12.03 33.79 -30.78
C THR A 121 11.56 35.26 -30.69
N THR A 122 12.20 36.12 -29.91
CA THR A 122 11.88 37.58 -29.81
C THR A 122 13.03 38.47 -30.18
N GLY A 123 13.88 38.10 -31.14
CA GLY A 123 14.90 38.97 -31.73
C GLY A 123 14.47 39.43 -33.11
N THR A 124 13.79 40.56 -33.17
CA THR A 124 13.46 41.29 -34.40
C THR A 124 14.73 41.74 -35.12
N ALA A 125 14.76 41.49 -36.40
CA ALA A 125 15.81 41.96 -37.32
C ALA A 125 15.91 43.47 -37.38
N THR A 126 17.14 44.01 -37.11
CA THR A 126 17.54 45.32 -37.58
C THR A 126 18.92 45.17 -38.24
N THR A 127 18.92 45.51 -39.52
CA THR A 127 20.08 45.63 -40.40
C THR A 127 21.05 46.72 -39.92
N GLY A 128 22.33 46.38 -39.82
CA GLY A 128 23.40 47.35 -39.53
C GLY A 128 24.77 46.81 -39.90
N THR A 129 25.40 47.51 -40.82
CA THR A 129 26.66 47.40 -41.54
C THR A 129 27.88 46.92 -40.75
N ALA A 130 28.73 46.14 -41.42
CA ALA A 130 30.02 45.60 -40.97
C ALA A 130 31.13 46.66 -40.88
N THR A 131 32.02 46.52 -39.90
CA THR A 131 33.41 46.95 -39.95
C THR A 131 34.33 45.94 -39.22
N PRO A 132 35.51 45.57 -39.75
CA PRO A 132 36.38 44.56 -39.19
C PRO A 132 37.41 45.15 -38.23
N GLY A 133 37.67 44.50 -37.10
CA GLY A 133 38.69 44.96 -36.15
C GLY A 133 39.14 43.88 -35.14
N THR A 134 40.36 43.41 -35.38
CA THR A 134 41.38 42.95 -34.43
C THR A 134 41.11 41.73 -33.54
N ALA A 135 41.82 40.66 -33.85
CA ALA A 135 42.05 39.49 -33.01
C ALA A 135 42.98 39.78 -31.83
N THR A 136 42.63 39.29 -30.66
CA THR A 136 43.53 39.16 -29.51
C THR A 136 43.59 37.70 -29.05
N PRO A 137 44.77 37.14 -28.70
CA PRO A 137 44.96 35.72 -28.50
C PRO A 137 44.48 35.25 -27.12
N GLY A 138 44.01 33.98 -27.11
CA GLY A 138 43.43 33.28 -25.98
C GLY A 138 44.38 33.06 -24.81
N ILE A 139 43.81 33.12 -23.63
CA ILE A 139 44.39 32.57 -22.40
C ILE A 139 43.82 31.13 -22.22
N ALA A 140 44.75 30.15 -22.32
CA ALA A 140 44.47 28.77 -21.97
C ALA A 140 44.21 28.68 -20.46
N ALA A 141 43.01 28.34 -20.07
CA ALA A 141 42.69 27.97 -18.70
C ALA A 141 42.98 26.48 -18.51
N THR A 142 44.14 26.19 -17.95
CA THR A 142 44.51 24.90 -17.38
C THR A 142 43.71 24.65 -16.11
N GLY A 143 43.32 23.40 -15.90
CA GLY A 143 43.05 22.90 -14.57
C GLY A 143 41.69 22.29 -14.37
N GLY A 144 41.63 21.00 -14.66
CA GLY A 144 40.58 20.14 -14.15
C GLY A 144 40.49 20.21 -12.62
N ARG A 145 39.40 20.74 -12.11
CA ARG A 145 38.92 20.39 -10.80
C ARG A 145 37.81 19.39 -11.00
N GLY A 146 38.20 18.11 -10.83
CA GLY A 146 37.29 16.97 -10.89
C GLY A 146 36.06 17.22 -10.04
N ASP A 147 34.97 16.82 -10.61
CA ASP A 147 33.60 16.86 -10.12
C ASP A 147 33.43 16.04 -8.81
N VAL A 148 33.95 16.55 -7.69
CA VAL A 148 33.80 15.96 -6.35
C VAL A 148 32.41 16.28 -5.77
N ARG A 149 31.73 17.32 -6.28
CA ARG A 149 30.39 17.72 -5.76
C ARG A 149 29.25 16.82 -6.26
N GLY A 150 29.37 16.17 -7.42
CA GLY A 150 28.31 15.31 -7.95
C GLY A 150 28.17 13.95 -7.24
N ARG A 151 29.27 13.42 -6.69
CA ARG A 151 29.25 12.12 -5.97
C ARG A 151 28.64 12.20 -4.57
N GLY A 152 28.72 13.34 -3.87
CA GLY A 152 28.16 13.53 -2.54
C GLY A 152 26.63 13.68 -2.53
N ALA A 153 26.05 14.38 -3.52
CA ALA A 153 24.62 14.66 -3.59
C ALA A 153 23.77 13.41 -3.86
N GLY A 154 24.25 12.50 -4.72
CA GLY A 154 23.56 11.25 -5.02
C GLY A 154 23.54 10.24 -3.85
N GLY A 155 24.63 10.19 -3.09
CA GLY A 155 24.75 9.32 -1.91
C GLY A 155 23.80 9.75 -0.79
N GLY A 156 23.72 11.05 -0.50
CA GLY A 156 22.81 11.60 0.51
C GLY A 156 21.33 11.33 0.20
N ARG A 157 20.94 11.49 -1.06
CA ARG A 157 19.56 11.28 -1.50
C ARG A 157 19.13 9.80 -1.37
N ALA A 158 19.99 8.83 -1.71
CA ALA A 158 19.71 7.41 -1.54
C ALA A 158 19.57 7.02 -0.07
N ARG A 159 20.43 7.59 0.80
CA ARG A 159 20.40 7.37 2.24
C ARG A 159 19.09 7.84 2.88
N VAL A 160 18.67 9.08 2.57
CA VAL A 160 17.39 9.63 3.06
C VAL A 160 16.20 8.80 2.57
N ASN A 161 16.24 8.33 1.31
CA ASN A 161 15.20 7.45 0.79
C ASN A 161 15.10 6.14 1.60
N SER A 162 16.23 5.46 1.84
CA SER A 162 16.24 4.23 2.64
C SER A 162 15.75 4.45 4.07
N ALA A 163 16.15 5.57 4.70
CA ALA A 163 15.69 5.94 6.03
C ALA A 163 14.17 6.20 6.08
N LEU A 164 13.60 6.89 5.06
CA LEU A 164 12.15 7.12 4.97
C LEU A 164 11.37 5.80 4.80
N PHE A 165 11.88 4.84 4.03
CA PHE A 165 11.23 3.54 3.90
C PHE A 165 11.25 2.77 5.23
N LEU A 166 12.37 2.77 5.96
CA LEU A 166 12.46 2.14 7.29
C LEU A 166 11.54 2.85 8.30
N PHE A 167 11.45 4.18 8.26
CA PHE A 167 10.48 4.94 9.06
C PHE A 167 9.04 4.51 8.74
N MET A 168 8.67 4.39 7.46
CA MET A 168 7.34 3.91 7.07
C MET A 168 7.09 2.46 7.49
N GLN A 169 8.13 1.60 7.47
CA GLN A 169 8.02 0.23 7.96
C GLN A 169 7.65 0.22 9.45
N THR A 170 8.35 0.99 10.29
CA THR A 170 8.00 1.18 11.71
C THR A 170 6.55 1.60 11.87
N THR A 171 6.09 2.61 11.11
CA THR A 171 4.72 3.11 11.27
C THR A 171 3.67 2.07 10.88
N CYS A 172 3.90 1.31 9.80
CA CYS A 172 2.97 0.25 9.40
C CYS A 172 2.95 -0.91 10.40
N MET A 173 4.12 -1.33 10.90
CA MET A 173 4.21 -2.35 11.95
C MET A 173 3.50 -1.91 13.22
N GLY A 174 3.68 -0.64 13.62
CA GLY A 174 3.03 -0.06 14.79
C GLY A 174 1.51 -0.08 14.68
N VAL A 175 0.92 0.24 13.52
CA VAL A 175 -0.54 0.17 13.33
C VAL A 175 -1.07 -1.24 13.51
N PHE A 176 -0.40 -2.25 12.91
CA PHE A 176 -0.87 -3.64 12.99
C PHE A 176 -0.67 -4.27 14.38
N ALA A 177 0.25 -3.77 15.18
CA ALA A 177 0.52 -4.25 16.54
C ALA A 177 -0.22 -3.44 17.63
N ALA A 178 -0.72 -2.23 17.33
CA ALA A 178 -1.37 -1.36 18.30
C ALA A 178 -2.68 -1.94 18.84
N GLN A 179 -2.84 -1.87 20.16
CA GLN A 179 -4.05 -2.25 20.90
C GLN A 179 -4.62 -1.06 21.72
N ASP A 180 -4.10 0.14 21.51
CA ASP A 180 -4.61 1.40 22.01
C ASP A 180 -4.94 2.32 20.83
N LEU A 181 -6.11 2.97 20.84
CA LEU A 181 -6.59 3.80 19.73
C LEU A 181 -5.71 5.02 19.46
N ILE A 182 -5.07 5.60 20.50
CA ILE A 182 -4.14 6.74 20.32
C ILE A 182 -2.82 6.25 19.73
N VAL A 183 -2.29 5.13 20.18
CA VAL A 183 -1.09 4.51 19.61
C VAL A 183 -1.34 4.14 18.14
N PHE A 184 -2.50 3.53 17.85
CA PHE A 184 -2.93 3.24 16.48
C PHE A 184 -2.97 4.52 15.63
N PHE A 185 -3.62 5.58 16.12
CA PHE A 185 -3.76 6.85 15.42
C PHE A 185 -2.41 7.49 15.10
N VAL A 186 -1.50 7.54 16.08
CA VAL A 186 -0.16 8.13 15.89
C VAL A 186 0.61 7.40 14.79
N PHE A 187 0.67 6.08 14.81
CA PHE A 187 1.36 5.31 13.76
C PHE A 187 0.64 5.44 12.40
N PHE A 188 -0.69 5.45 12.40
CA PHE A 188 -1.50 5.62 11.21
C PHE A 188 -1.20 6.96 10.50
N ASP A 189 -1.13 8.06 11.24
CA ASP A 189 -0.83 9.39 10.70
C ASP A 189 0.64 9.55 10.31
N LEU A 190 1.57 9.06 11.11
CA LEU A 190 3.00 9.10 10.77
C LEU A 190 3.29 8.37 9.45
N SER A 191 2.50 7.34 9.09
CA SER A 191 2.62 6.66 7.80
C SER A 191 2.34 7.60 6.61
N ILE A 192 1.42 8.56 6.78
CA ILE A 192 1.08 9.57 5.76
C ILE A 192 2.28 10.50 5.52
N VAL A 193 2.93 10.95 6.60
CA VAL A 193 4.08 11.86 6.56
C VAL A 193 5.24 11.22 5.78
N GLY A 194 5.59 9.96 6.09
CA GLY A 194 6.65 9.25 5.39
C GLY A 194 6.39 9.14 3.88
N MET A 195 5.18 8.76 3.49
CA MET A 195 4.80 8.60 2.09
C MET A 195 4.72 9.95 1.34
N TYR A 196 4.28 11.03 2.00
CA TYR A 196 4.32 12.38 1.43
C TYR A 196 5.73 12.74 0.97
N PHE A 197 6.74 12.55 1.83
CA PHE A 197 8.13 12.85 1.48
C PHE A 197 8.66 11.93 0.38
N VAL A 198 8.28 10.67 0.34
CA VAL A 198 8.66 9.73 -0.74
C VAL A 198 8.09 10.19 -2.08
N ILE A 199 6.81 10.54 -2.15
CA ILE A 199 6.19 11.02 -3.39
C ILE A 199 6.82 12.36 -3.80
N ALA A 200 6.88 13.35 -2.91
CA ALA A 200 7.38 14.68 -3.22
C ALA A 200 8.88 14.70 -3.58
N GLY A 201 9.69 13.84 -2.95
CA GLY A 201 11.14 13.83 -3.11
C GLY A 201 11.66 12.94 -4.23
N TRP A 202 11.03 11.81 -4.49
CA TRP A 202 11.49 10.77 -5.44
C TRP A 202 10.47 10.46 -6.54
N GLY A 203 9.34 11.10 -6.51
CA GLY A 203 8.32 10.99 -7.54
C GLY A 203 8.72 11.64 -8.87
N HIS A 204 7.79 11.64 -9.80
CA HIS A 204 7.94 12.20 -11.14
C HIS A 204 6.63 12.89 -11.57
N GLY A 205 6.62 13.53 -12.75
CA GLY A 205 5.46 14.27 -13.20
C GLY A 205 5.11 15.42 -12.25
N ASP A 206 3.84 15.54 -11.87
CA ASP A 206 3.36 16.57 -10.94
C ASP A 206 3.39 16.09 -9.47
N ASN A 207 4.50 15.44 -9.10
CA ASN A 207 4.66 14.74 -7.83
C ASN A 207 4.40 15.60 -6.59
N ARG A 208 4.71 16.89 -6.62
CA ARG A 208 4.46 17.81 -5.48
C ARG A 208 2.97 18.00 -5.24
N ARG A 209 2.21 18.23 -6.32
CA ARG A 209 0.76 18.38 -6.25
C ARG A 209 0.08 17.08 -5.82
N SER A 210 0.52 15.95 -6.39
CA SER A 210 0.01 14.63 -6.02
C SER A 210 0.32 14.26 -4.59
N ALA A 211 1.54 14.57 -4.09
CA ALA A 211 1.91 14.40 -2.69
C ALA A 211 1.05 15.26 -1.77
N LEU A 212 0.86 16.55 -2.11
CA LEU A 212 0.03 17.46 -1.31
C LEU A 212 -1.44 17.00 -1.29
N LYS A 213 -1.99 16.59 -2.44
CA LYS A 213 -3.36 16.04 -2.50
C LYS A 213 -3.48 14.79 -1.64
N PHE A 214 -2.52 13.86 -1.75
CA PHE A 214 -2.45 12.67 -0.91
C PHE A 214 -2.46 13.03 0.58
N PHE A 215 -1.55 13.91 0.99
CA PHE A 215 -1.40 14.32 2.39
C PHE A 215 -2.67 14.97 2.93
N LEU A 216 -3.16 16.04 2.29
CA LEU A 216 -4.34 16.77 2.77
C LEU A 216 -5.59 15.89 2.80
N TYR A 217 -5.77 15.05 1.78
CA TYR A 217 -6.94 14.18 1.69
C TYR A 217 -6.96 13.12 2.79
N THR A 218 -5.82 12.44 2.99
CA THR A 218 -5.70 11.38 4.00
C THR A 218 -5.63 11.93 5.42
N PHE A 219 -4.99 13.09 5.62
CA PHE A 219 -4.97 13.78 6.91
C PHE A 219 -6.37 14.26 7.34
N LEU A 220 -7.15 14.82 6.42
CA LEU A 220 -8.54 15.19 6.74
C LEU A 220 -9.38 13.96 7.10
N GLY A 221 -9.16 12.83 6.44
CA GLY A 221 -9.78 11.56 6.80
C GLY A 221 -9.39 11.08 8.19
N SER A 222 -8.11 11.19 8.56
CA SER A 222 -7.65 10.77 9.89
C SER A 222 -8.17 11.65 11.01
N LEU A 223 -8.45 12.93 10.77
CA LEU A 223 -9.13 13.77 11.76
C LEU A 223 -10.57 13.30 12.03
N ALA A 224 -11.29 12.82 11.01
CA ALA A 224 -12.60 12.20 11.22
C ALA A 224 -12.48 10.90 12.02
N LEU A 225 -11.44 10.09 11.76
CA LEU A 225 -11.14 8.88 12.54
C LEU A 225 -10.89 9.22 14.02
N LEU A 226 -10.07 10.24 14.29
CA LEU A 226 -9.78 10.70 15.65
C LEU A 226 -11.05 11.18 16.36
N LEU A 227 -11.92 11.90 15.66
CA LEU A 227 -13.22 12.31 16.22
C LEU A 227 -14.05 11.09 16.64
N GLY A 228 -14.07 10.03 15.84
CA GLY A 228 -14.71 8.77 16.19
C GLY A 228 -14.08 8.10 17.41
N PHE A 229 -12.74 8.10 17.53
CA PHE A 229 -12.02 7.56 18.69
C PHE A 229 -12.33 8.35 19.97
N ILE A 230 -12.41 9.67 19.90
CA ILE A 230 -12.85 10.51 21.00
C ILE A 230 -14.30 10.17 21.40
N GLY A 231 -15.16 9.91 20.41
CA GLY A 231 -16.54 9.48 20.66
C GLY A 231 -16.63 8.16 21.42
N LEU A 232 -15.80 7.17 21.08
CA LEU A 232 -15.68 5.91 21.83
C LEU A 232 -15.18 6.14 23.26
N TYR A 233 -14.14 6.94 23.43
CA TYR A 233 -13.56 7.28 24.72
C TYR A 233 -14.57 7.93 25.68
N ILE A 234 -15.31 8.93 25.18
CA ILE A 234 -16.31 9.65 26.01
C ILE A 234 -17.47 8.73 26.42
N ALA A 235 -17.82 7.75 25.58
CA ALA A 235 -18.90 6.82 25.84
C ALA A 235 -18.49 5.66 26.76
N ALA A 236 -17.22 5.38 26.89
CA ALA A 236 -16.70 4.28 27.72
C ALA A 236 -16.76 4.62 29.22
N ASP A 237 -17.07 3.64 30.09
CA ASP A 237 -17.04 3.77 31.54
C ASP A 237 -16.38 2.52 32.18
N PRO A 238 -15.20 2.63 32.76
CA PRO A 238 -14.34 3.83 32.81
C PRO A 238 -13.83 4.27 31.42
N HIS A 239 -13.56 5.57 31.26
CA HIS A 239 -12.99 6.11 30.03
C HIS A 239 -11.65 5.47 29.71
N THR A 240 -11.49 4.95 28.49
CA THR A 240 -10.27 4.29 28.04
C THR A 240 -10.11 4.41 26.52
N PHE A 241 -8.86 4.37 26.03
CA PHE A 241 -8.54 4.16 24.62
C PHE A 241 -8.07 2.73 24.31
N ASP A 242 -8.01 1.86 25.32
CA ASP A 242 -7.64 0.46 25.14
C ASP A 242 -8.67 -0.28 24.29
N MET A 243 -8.19 -0.95 23.24
CA MET A 243 -9.07 -1.61 22.26
C MET A 243 -9.71 -2.87 22.82
N VAL A 244 -9.04 -3.57 23.74
CA VAL A 244 -9.58 -4.78 24.39
C VAL A 244 -10.72 -4.39 25.31
N ASP A 245 -10.51 -3.37 26.13
CA ASP A 245 -11.54 -2.84 27.03
C ASP A 245 -12.75 -2.30 26.26
N LEU A 246 -12.52 -1.51 25.20
CA LEU A 246 -13.59 -0.94 24.38
C LEU A 246 -14.40 -2.03 23.65
N ALA A 247 -13.75 -3.08 23.16
CA ALA A 247 -14.46 -4.20 22.54
C ALA A 247 -15.27 -5.01 23.57
N ALA A 248 -14.78 -5.12 24.82
CA ALA A 248 -15.50 -5.78 25.90
C ALA A 248 -16.70 -4.96 26.41
N GLN A 249 -16.52 -3.63 26.55
CA GLN A 249 -17.56 -2.72 27.03
C GLN A 249 -18.65 -2.48 25.98
N ALA A 250 -18.32 -2.43 24.69
CA ALA A 250 -19.20 -1.98 23.60
C ALA A 250 -19.99 -0.70 23.98
N PRO A 251 -19.31 0.43 24.28
CA PRO A 251 -19.85 1.55 25.10
C PRO A 251 -21.06 2.26 24.46
N LEU A 252 -21.30 2.09 23.17
CA LEU A 252 -22.41 2.68 22.43
C LEU A 252 -23.48 1.64 22.02
N GLN A 253 -23.47 0.47 22.65
CA GLN A 253 -24.48 -0.56 22.43
C GLN A 253 -25.87 -0.04 22.83
N GLY A 254 -26.87 -0.26 21.98
CA GLY A 254 -28.22 0.26 22.17
C GLY A 254 -28.41 1.77 21.91
N GLN A 255 -27.35 2.54 21.62
CA GLN A 255 -27.38 3.96 21.33
C GLN A 255 -27.38 4.26 19.82
N GLY A 256 -28.46 3.85 19.11
CA GLY A 256 -28.50 3.81 17.65
C GLY A 256 -28.04 5.08 16.93
N VAL A 257 -28.46 6.28 17.37
CA VAL A 257 -28.05 7.54 16.72
C VAL A 257 -26.60 7.89 17.03
N THR A 258 -26.22 7.89 18.32
CA THR A 258 -24.86 8.25 18.73
C THR A 258 -23.85 7.24 18.22
N GLY A 259 -24.14 5.93 18.36
CA GLY A 259 -23.30 4.87 17.82
C GLY A 259 -23.15 4.96 16.29
N GLY A 260 -24.24 5.29 15.57
CA GLY A 260 -24.19 5.51 14.13
C GLY A 260 -23.34 6.71 13.71
N LEU A 261 -23.37 7.82 14.46
CA LEU A 261 -22.54 9.00 14.17
C LEU A 261 -21.05 8.73 14.44
N VAL A 262 -20.72 8.05 15.55
CA VAL A 262 -19.34 7.66 15.88
C VAL A 262 -18.82 6.67 14.83
N LEU A 263 -19.63 5.67 14.46
CA LEU A 263 -19.28 4.76 13.37
C LEU A 263 -19.06 5.51 12.06
N ALA A 264 -19.94 6.46 11.69
CA ALA A 264 -19.77 7.24 10.45
C ALA A 264 -18.44 8.00 10.43
N ALA A 265 -18.03 8.62 11.54
CA ALA A 265 -16.75 9.31 11.64
C ALA A 265 -15.56 8.35 11.44
N ILE A 266 -15.60 7.17 12.08
CA ILE A 266 -14.58 6.11 11.91
C ILE A 266 -14.58 5.61 10.46
N LEU A 267 -15.76 5.30 9.89
CA LEU A 267 -15.88 4.80 8.53
C LEU A 267 -15.33 5.79 7.49
N VAL A 268 -15.57 7.10 7.64
CA VAL A 268 -15.02 8.12 6.74
C VAL A 268 -13.49 8.08 6.76
N GLY A 269 -12.87 8.07 7.93
CA GLY A 269 -11.41 8.01 8.04
C GLY A 269 -10.80 6.74 7.43
N LEU A 270 -11.39 5.59 7.73
CA LEU A 270 -10.95 4.31 7.20
C LEU A 270 -11.23 4.16 5.69
N ALA A 271 -12.37 4.65 5.21
CA ALA A 271 -12.75 4.65 3.79
C ALA A 271 -11.84 5.55 2.95
N VAL A 272 -11.38 6.68 3.50
CA VAL A 272 -10.36 7.52 2.87
C VAL A 272 -9.06 6.74 2.70
N LYS A 273 -8.58 6.05 3.74
CA LYS A 273 -7.32 5.29 3.71
C LYS A 273 -7.40 4.05 2.82
N THR A 274 -8.55 3.34 2.85
CA THR A 274 -8.83 2.12 2.05
C THR A 274 -9.10 2.41 0.58
N PRO A 275 -9.18 3.61 0.12
CA PRO A 275 -9.75 4.33 -1.00
C PRO A 275 -11.02 3.70 -1.60
N THR A 276 -12.09 3.64 -0.80
CA THR A 276 -13.41 3.26 -1.31
C THR A 276 -14.09 4.42 -2.05
N VAL A 277 -15.03 4.13 -2.94
CA VAL A 277 -15.86 5.17 -3.55
C VAL A 277 -16.81 5.76 -2.50
N PRO A 278 -16.90 7.10 -2.39
CA PRO A 278 -16.33 8.16 -3.24
C PRO A 278 -14.95 8.69 -2.79
N PHE A 279 -14.34 8.15 -1.74
CA PHE A 279 -13.14 8.68 -1.07
C PHE A 279 -11.80 8.28 -1.72
N HIS A 280 -11.79 7.83 -2.98
CA HIS A 280 -10.63 7.25 -3.66
C HIS A 280 -9.80 8.23 -4.51
N THR A 281 -10.26 9.47 -4.73
CA THR A 281 -9.72 10.35 -5.79
C THR A 281 -8.28 10.83 -5.60
N TRP A 282 -7.71 10.61 -4.43
CA TRP A 282 -6.29 10.89 -4.13
C TRP A 282 -5.36 9.78 -4.64
N LEU A 283 -5.86 8.53 -4.72
CA LEU A 283 -5.05 7.35 -4.96
C LEU A 283 -4.41 7.31 -6.36
N PRO A 284 -5.16 7.50 -7.48
CA PRO A 284 -4.58 7.38 -8.81
C PRO A 284 -3.43 8.38 -9.06
N PRO A 285 -3.53 9.70 -8.76
CA PRO A 285 -2.41 10.61 -8.95
C PRO A 285 -1.23 10.29 -8.01
N ALA A 286 -1.48 9.90 -6.75
CA ALA A 286 -0.44 9.52 -5.83
C ALA A 286 0.39 8.32 -6.36
N HIS A 287 -0.27 7.29 -6.89
CA HIS A 287 0.41 6.15 -7.50
C HIS A 287 1.12 6.50 -8.81
N THR A 288 0.47 7.25 -9.69
CA THR A 288 1.05 7.60 -11.00
C THR A 288 2.38 8.32 -10.81
N ASP A 289 2.44 9.27 -9.88
CA ASP A 289 3.61 10.12 -9.69
C ASP A 289 4.64 9.57 -8.68
N ALA A 290 4.28 8.66 -7.79
CA ALA A 290 5.22 8.04 -6.84
C ALA A 290 6.32 7.23 -7.55
N PRO A 291 7.50 7.01 -6.93
CA PRO A 291 8.44 6.00 -7.41
C PRO A 291 7.83 4.59 -7.32
N ALA A 292 8.34 3.62 -8.09
CA ALA A 292 7.78 2.26 -8.12
C ALA A 292 7.71 1.60 -6.74
N THR A 293 8.80 1.70 -5.96
CA THR A 293 8.86 1.20 -4.57
C THR A 293 7.87 1.92 -3.66
N GLY A 294 7.68 3.25 -3.82
CA GLY A 294 6.67 4.01 -3.10
C GLY A 294 5.25 3.51 -3.41
N SER A 295 4.94 3.26 -4.69
CA SER A 295 3.64 2.69 -5.08
C SER A 295 3.46 1.25 -4.56
N ALA A 296 4.52 0.44 -4.56
CA ALA A 296 4.46 -0.92 -4.02
C ALA A 296 4.13 -0.94 -2.52
N VAL A 297 4.77 -0.07 -1.71
CA VAL A 297 4.46 0.08 -0.27
C VAL A 297 3.07 0.68 -0.07
N LEU A 298 2.72 1.73 -0.82
CA LEU A 298 1.41 2.38 -0.70
C LEU A 298 0.26 1.41 -0.97
N ALA A 299 0.29 0.68 -2.08
CA ALA A 299 -0.74 -0.29 -2.42
C ALA A 299 -0.59 -1.61 -1.63
N GLY A 300 0.64 -2.11 -1.47
CA GLY A 300 0.91 -3.38 -0.82
C GLY A 300 0.58 -3.38 0.68
N VAL A 301 0.88 -2.28 1.38
CA VAL A 301 0.79 -2.20 2.84
C VAL A 301 -0.16 -1.11 3.33
N MET A 302 0.06 0.14 2.92
CA MET A 302 -0.61 1.28 3.57
C MET A 302 -2.13 1.30 3.39
N LEU A 303 -2.67 0.78 2.28
CA LEU A 303 -4.12 0.64 2.11
C LEU A 303 -4.73 -0.32 3.14
N LYS A 304 -3.96 -1.32 3.58
CA LYS A 304 -4.41 -2.31 4.57
C LYS A 304 -4.52 -1.74 5.98
N LEU A 305 -3.86 -0.62 6.28
CA LEU A 305 -4.07 0.09 7.53
C LEU A 305 -5.54 0.52 7.70
N GLY A 306 -6.19 0.92 6.58
CA GLY A 306 -7.61 1.25 6.56
C GLY A 306 -8.51 0.02 6.70
N THR A 307 -8.27 -1.03 5.87
CA THR A 307 -9.07 -2.26 5.94
C THR A 307 -8.89 -2.99 7.27
N TYR A 308 -7.71 -2.97 7.85
CA TYR A 308 -7.46 -3.49 9.20
C TYR A 308 -8.24 -2.71 10.26
N GLY A 309 -8.32 -1.37 10.14
CA GLY A 309 -9.13 -0.56 11.04
C GLY A 309 -10.63 -0.91 11.01
N PHE A 310 -11.19 -1.31 9.87
CA PHE A 310 -12.58 -1.80 9.82
C PHE A 310 -12.78 -3.04 10.68
N VAL A 311 -11.91 -4.05 10.52
CA VAL A 311 -12.07 -5.33 11.23
C VAL A 311 -11.58 -5.25 12.68
N ARG A 312 -10.59 -4.43 12.98
CA ARG A 312 -10.00 -4.31 14.32
C ARG A 312 -10.74 -3.34 15.24
N VAL A 313 -11.23 -2.22 14.68
CA VAL A 313 -11.83 -1.11 15.46
C VAL A 313 -13.34 -1.03 15.24
N ALA A 314 -13.76 -0.80 13.99
CA ALA A 314 -15.15 -0.45 13.71
C ALA A 314 -16.11 -1.61 14.04
N MET A 315 -15.80 -2.83 13.64
CA MET A 315 -16.66 -4.00 13.84
C MET A 315 -16.83 -4.39 15.32
N PRO A 316 -15.75 -4.62 16.10
CA PRO A 316 -15.89 -5.13 17.46
C PRO A 316 -16.33 -4.10 18.48
N MET A 317 -16.02 -2.80 18.30
CA MET A 317 -16.34 -1.76 19.26
C MET A 317 -17.72 -1.12 19.06
N LEU A 318 -18.31 -1.27 17.86
CA LEU A 318 -19.60 -0.70 17.49
C LEU A 318 -20.50 -1.76 16.81
N PRO A 319 -20.76 -2.90 17.47
CA PRO A 319 -21.45 -4.03 16.84
C PRO A 319 -22.86 -3.67 16.34
N ASP A 320 -23.69 -3.02 17.15
CA ASP A 320 -25.06 -2.62 16.78
C ASP A 320 -25.07 -1.63 15.61
N ALA A 321 -24.18 -0.64 15.67
CA ALA A 321 -24.06 0.35 14.59
C ALA A 321 -23.53 -0.29 13.31
N TRP A 322 -22.56 -1.24 13.39
CA TRP A 322 -22.07 -1.99 12.26
C TRP A 322 -23.16 -2.82 11.59
N GLN A 323 -23.98 -3.52 12.38
CA GLN A 323 -25.15 -4.26 11.89
C GLN A 323 -26.16 -3.34 11.19
N ALA A 324 -26.50 -2.22 11.83
CA ALA A 324 -27.45 -1.25 11.29
C ALA A 324 -26.98 -0.65 9.96
N TRP A 325 -25.67 -0.45 9.80
CA TRP A 325 -25.07 0.14 8.59
C TRP A 325 -24.55 -0.91 7.60
N ALA A 326 -24.72 -2.20 7.86
CA ALA A 326 -24.17 -3.28 7.04
C ALA A 326 -24.54 -3.14 5.55
N TRP A 327 -25.79 -2.80 5.22
CA TRP A 327 -26.23 -2.56 3.83
C TRP A 327 -25.54 -1.37 3.17
N VAL A 328 -25.25 -0.31 3.91
CA VAL A 328 -24.50 0.85 3.39
C VAL A 328 -23.07 0.42 3.06
N ILE A 329 -22.42 -0.34 3.96
CA ILE A 329 -21.07 -0.84 3.81
C ILE A 329 -20.97 -1.80 2.60
N ILE A 330 -21.91 -2.74 2.49
CA ILE A 330 -22.04 -3.65 1.33
C ILE A 330 -22.17 -2.86 0.03
N THR A 331 -23.04 -1.85 0.01
CA THR A 331 -23.27 -1.02 -1.19
C THR A 331 -22.00 -0.27 -1.59
N VAL A 332 -21.28 0.33 -0.64
CA VAL A 332 -19.99 0.98 -0.88
C VAL A 332 -18.97 -0.03 -1.42
N GLY A 333 -18.94 -1.25 -0.89
CA GLY A 333 -18.11 -2.34 -1.40
C GLY A 333 -18.43 -2.68 -2.85
N ILE A 334 -19.68 -2.96 -3.19
CA ILE A 334 -20.14 -3.29 -4.55
C ILE A 334 -19.83 -2.15 -5.54
N VAL A 335 -20.15 -0.90 -5.16
CA VAL A 335 -19.88 0.27 -6.00
C VAL A 335 -18.37 0.43 -6.24
N SER A 336 -17.54 0.23 -5.21
CA SER A 336 -16.08 0.30 -5.34
C SER A 336 -15.53 -0.79 -6.26
N VAL A 337 -16.07 -2.00 -6.18
CA VAL A 337 -15.74 -3.12 -7.07
C VAL A 337 -16.02 -2.76 -8.52
N ILE A 338 -17.26 -2.43 -8.85
CA ILE A 338 -17.68 -2.21 -10.23
C ILE A 338 -17.04 -0.94 -10.80
N TYR A 339 -17.10 0.17 -10.07
CA TYR A 339 -16.51 1.44 -10.49
C TYR A 339 -14.99 1.32 -10.69
N GLY A 340 -14.28 0.72 -9.71
CA GLY A 340 -12.83 0.55 -9.78
C GLY A 340 -12.41 -0.26 -11.02
N ALA A 341 -13.10 -1.37 -11.31
CA ALA A 341 -12.82 -2.23 -12.45
C ALA A 341 -13.15 -1.54 -13.79
N LEU A 342 -14.28 -0.87 -13.90
CA LEU A 342 -14.68 -0.14 -15.13
C LEU A 342 -13.69 1.00 -15.44
N VAL A 343 -13.32 1.78 -14.44
CA VAL A 343 -12.37 2.88 -14.65
C VAL A 343 -10.98 2.36 -14.93
N ALA A 344 -10.54 1.25 -14.30
CA ALA A 344 -9.27 0.59 -14.61
C ALA A 344 -9.23 0.13 -16.08
N LEU A 345 -10.31 -0.46 -16.59
CA LEU A 345 -10.42 -0.91 -17.99
C LEU A 345 -10.26 0.23 -18.98
N ALA A 346 -10.71 1.44 -18.63
CA ALA A 346 -10.63 2.64 -19.47
C ALA A 346 -9.23 3.32 -19.44
N GLN A 347 -8.31 2.90 -18.59
CA GLN A 347 -6.99 3.54 -18.49
C GLN A 347 -6.09 3.17 -19.67
N THR A 348 -5.24 4.13 -20.05
CA THR A 348 -4.15 3.95 -21.02
C THR A 348 -2.78 3.93 -20.35
N ASP A 349 -2.68 4.36 -19.12
CA ASP A 349 -1.47 4.32 -18.29
C ASP A 349 -1.49 3.06 -17.40
N LEU A 350 -0.45 2.22 -17.55
CA LEU A 350 -0.32 0.95 -16.82
C LEU A 350 -0.38 1.13 -15.30
N LYS A 351 0.34 2.13 -14.78
CA LYS A 351 0.45 2.34 -13.35
C LYS A 351 -0.87 2.85 -12.76
N ARG A 352 -1.56 3.69 -13.51
CA ARG A 352 -2.88 4.19 -13.15
C ARG A 352 -3.95 3.10 -13.24
N MET A 353 -3.85 2.21 -14.23
CA MET A 353 -4.69 1.02 -14.33
C MET A 353 -4.57 0.15 -13.08
N ILE A 354 -3.32 -0.19 -12.65
CA ILE A 354 -3.07 -0.96 -11.44
C ILE A 354 -3.61 -0.22 -10.19
N ALA A 355 -3.51 1.10 -10.12
CA ALA A 355 -4.07 1.87 -9.00
C ALA A 355 -5.59 1.70 -8.87
N TYR A 356 -6.33 1.72 -9.99
CA TYR A 356 -7.77 1.51 -9.98
C TYR A 356 -8.17 0.05 -9.67
N THR A 357 -7.34 -0.95 -10.02
CA THR A 357 -7.60 -2.33 -9.56
C THR A 357 -7.50 -2.46 -8.04
N SER A 358 -6.70 -1.63 -7.36
CA SER A 358 -6.66 -1.61 -5.90
C SER A 358 -7.99 -1.14 -5.30
N ILE A 359 -8.69 -0.18 -5.94
CA ILE A 359 -10.03 0.25 -5.49
C ILE A 359 -11.04 -0.90 -5.62
N ASN A 360 -10.97 -1.65 -6.74
CA ASN A 360 -11.79 -2.84 -6.95
C ASN A 360 -11.53 -3.90 -5.85
N HIS A 361 -10.27 -4.30 -5.61
CA HIS A 361 -9.95 -5.35 -4.65
C HIS A 361 -10.20 -4.95 -3.19
N MET A 362 -10.01 -3.68 -2.84
CA MET A 362 -10.40 -3.19 -1.51
C MET A 362 -11.92 -3.14 -1.38
N GLY A 363 -12.65 -2.95 -2.47
CA GLY A 363 -14.09 -3.08 -2.52
C GLY A 363 -14.58 -4.49 -2.13
N TYR A 364 -13.87 -5.56 -2.54
CA TYR A 364 -14.17 -6.92 -2.10
C TYR A 364 -14.00 -7.08 -0.59
N VAL A 365 -12.92 -6.54 -0.02
CA VAL A 365 -12.71 -6.58 1.44
C VAL A 365 -13.86 -5.90 2.18
N VAL A 366 -14.23 -4.69 1.77
CA VAL A 366 -15.32 -3.93 2.40
C VAL A 366 -16.68 -4.64 2.25
N LEU A 367 -16.91 -5.28 1.10
CA LEU A 367 -18.09 -6.11 0.84
C LEU A 367 -18.19 -7.28 1.83
N GLY A 368 -17.08 -8.05 1.99
CA GLY A 368 -17.06 -9.21 2.89
C GLY A 368 -17.25 -8.82 4.35
N LEU A 369 -16.57 -7.75 4.81
CA LEU A 369 -16.73 -7.23 6.16
C LEU A 369 -18.14 -6.67 6.41
N GLY A 370 -18.73 -5.99 5.41
CA GLY A 370 -20.11 -5.51 5.47
C GLY A 370 -21.12 -6.67 5.57
N ALA A 371 -20.93 -7.73 4.77
CA ALA A 371 -21.78 -8.91 4.81
C ALA A 371 -21.75 -9.61 6.17
N ALA A 372 -20.60 -9.64 6.84
CA ALA A 372 -20.46 -10.21 8.19
C ALA A 372 -21.29 -9.45 9.26
N GLY A 373 -21.76 -8.23 8.99
CA GLY A 373 -22.66 -7.47 9.85
C GLY A 373 -24.13 -7.87 9.73
N LEU A 374 -24.53 -8.64 8.72
CA LEU A 374 -25.91 -9.08 8.55
C LEU A 374 -26.16 -10.38 9.34
N ILE A 375 -26.72 -10.27 10.53
CA ILE A 375 -26.93 -11.40 11.45
C ILE A 375 -28.21 -12.18 11.10
N GLY A 376 -29.26 -11.49 10.63
CA GLY A 376 -30.56 -12.08 10.35
C GLY A 376 -30.51 -13.11 9.20
N GLY A 377 -30.83 -14.37 9.51
CA GLY A 377 -30.93 -15.43 8.50
C GLY A 377 -29.61 -16.09 8.08
N SER A 378 -28.46 -15.69 8.69
CA SER A 378 -27.14 -16.27 8.40
C SER A 378 -26.52 -16.94 9.63
N THR A 379 -25.76 -18.02 9.41
CA THR A 379 -24.99 -18.68 10.47
C THR A 379 -23.68 -17.92 10.72
N SER A 380 -23.09 -18.04 11.93
CA SER A 380 -21.78 -17.49 12.25
C SER A 380 -20.70 -17.99 11.29
N ALA A 381 -20.70 -19.26 10.93
CA ALA A 381 -19.73 -19.88 10.03
C ALA A 381 -19.70 -19.22 8.62
N VAL A 382 -20.86 -18.82 8.09
CA VAL A 382 -20.93 -18.14 6.79
C VAL A 382 -20.35 -16.74 6.88
N ARG A 383 -20.64 -15.99 7.97
CA ARG A 383 -20.09 -14.66 8.23
C ARG A 383 -18.58 -14.72 8.47
N GLU A 384 -18.12 -15.72 9.20
CA GLU A 384 -16.71 -16.02 9.41
C GLU A 384 -15.98 -16.24 8.08
N THR A 385 -16.54 -17.03 7.16
CA THR A 385 -15.99 -17.23 5.82
C THR A 385 -15.76 -15.90 5.09
N ALA A 386 -16.70 -14.95 5.19
CA ALA A 386 -16.57 -13.62 4.58
C ALA A 386 -15.45 -12.79 5.23
N VAL A 387 -15.30 -12.84 6.56
CA VAL A 387 -14.20 -12.15 7.28
C VAL A 387 -12.86 -12.79 6.93
N ASN A 388 -12.76 -14.14 6.96
CA ASN A 388 -11.55 -14.88 6.58
C ASN A 388 -11.07 -14.49 5.19
N GLY A 389 -11.97 -14.52 4.20
CA GLY A 389 -11.67 -14.07 2.84
C GLY A 389 -11.21 -12.63 2.78
N SER A 390 -11.82 -11.74 3.56
CA SER A 390 -11.47 -10.32 3.60
C SER A 390 -10.05 -10.10 4.15
N VAL A 391 -9.66 -10.76 5.24
CA VAL A 391 -8.30 -10.67 5.80
C VAL A 391 -7.30 -11.34 4.86
N TYR A 392 -7.65 -12.48 4.29
CA TYR A 392 -6.83 -13.16 3.29
C TYR A 392 -6.59 -12.28 2.06
N GLN A 393 -7.62 -11.52 1.60
CA GLN A 393 -7.51 -10.58 0.48
C GLN A 393 -6.56 -9.41 0.80
N MET A 394 -6.49 -8.98 2.04
CA MET A 394 -5.50 -7.96 2.43
C MET A 394 -4.07 -8.47 2.16
N VAL A 395 -3.75 -9.70 2.55
CA VAL A 395 -2.44 -10.32 2.31
C VAL A 395 -2.22 -10.56 0.81
N SER A 396 -3.18 -11.19 0.14
CA SER A 396 -3.13 -11.51 -1.29
C SER A 396 -2.88 -10.28 -2.15
N HIS A 397 -3.72 -9.25 -2.01
CA HIS A 397 -3.57 -8.00 -2.73
C HIS A 397 -2.24 -7.31 -2.39
N GLY A 398 -1.76 -7.43 -1.15
CA GLY A 398 -0.46 -6.91 -0.73
C GLY A 398 0.68 -7.45 -1.57
N LEU A 399 0.76 -8.77 -1.71
CA LEU A 399 1.80 -9.46 -2.47
C LEU A 399 1.69 -9.17 -3.97
N ILE A 400 0.50 -9.36 -4.55
CA ILE A 400 0.26 -9.27 -6.00
C ILE A 400 0.45 -7.84 -6.50
N THR A 401 -0.15 -6.87 -5.82
CA THR A 401 -0.11 -5.47 -6.28
C THR A 401 1.25 -4.83 -6.07
N ALA A 402 1.97 -5.19 -4.99
CA ALA A 402 3.36 -4.76 -4.83
C ALA A 402 4.23 -5.29 -5.98
N ALA A 403 4.09 -6.55 -6.38
CA ALA A 403 4.79 -7.11 -7.54
C ALA A 403 4.44 -6.35 -8.83
N LEU A 404 3.15 -6.10 -9.10
CA LEU A 404 2.70 -5.35 -10.27
C LEU A 404 3.30 -3.93 -10.34
N PHE A 405 3.36 -3.20 -9.21
CA PHE A 405 3.95 -1.87 -9.19
C PHE A 405 5.47 -1.89 -9.36
N LEU A 406 6.17 -2.89 -8.81
CA LEU A 406 7.61 -3.06 -9.06
C LEU A 406 7.87 -3.36 -10.54
N LEU A 407 7.09 -4.25 -11.17
CA LEU A 407 7.17 -4.54 -12.61
C LEU A 407 6.84 -3.29 -13.45
N ALA A 408 5.80 -2.53 -13.08
CA ALA A 408 5.50 -1.27 -13.74
C ALA A 408 6.68 -0.28 -13.70
N GLY A 409 7.44 -0.26 -12.61
CA GLY A 409 8.65 0.55 -12.50
C GLY A 409 9.69 0.26 -13.58
N VAL A 410 9.82 -1.01 -13.99
CA VAL A 410 10.75 -1.43 -15.04
C VAL A 410 10.43 -0.76 -16.38
N PHE A 411 9.15 -0.62 -16.74
CA PHE A 411 8.75 0.07 -17.98
C PHE A 411 9.26 1.51 -18.00
N ARG A 412 9.08 2.24 -16.92
CA ARG A 412 9.58 3.61 -16.85
C ARG A 412 11.10 3.70 -16.83
N ASP A 413 11.76 2.80 -16.11
CA ASP A 413 13.22 2.81 -16.02
C ASP A 413 13.90 2.47 -17.38
N ARG A 414 13.23 1.71 -18.26
CA ARG A 414 13.74 1.33 -19.60
C ARG A 414 13.26 2.30 -20.70
N ALA A 415 11.98 2.67 -20.69
CA ALA A 415 11.34 3.37 -21.80
C ALA A 415 10.82 4.78 -21.46
N GLY A 416 10.83 5.17 -20.20
CA GLY A 416 10.43 6.50 -19.73
C GLY A 416 8.92 6.75 -19.66
N THR A 417 8.08 5.75 -20.00
CA THR A 417 6.61 5.90 -20.06
C THR A 417 5.87 4.71 -19.47
N TYR A 418 4.64 4.93 -19.02
CA TYR A 418 3.68 3.89 -18.61
C TYR A 418 2.55 3.70 -19.64
N ASP A 419 2.56 4.43 -20.75
CA ASP A 419 1.51 4.34 -21.79
C ASP A 419 1.49 2.94 -22.40
N LEU A 420 0.33 2.25 -22.30
CA LEU A 420 0.12 0.91 -22.83
C LEU A 420 0.34 0.83 -24.36
N HIS A 421 0.02 1.91 -25.07
CA HIS A 421 0.14 2.00 -26.53
C HIS A 421 1.57 2.31 -27.02
N ALA A 422 2.49 2.62 -26.11
CA ALA A 422 3.89 2.86 -26.47
C ALA A 422 4.66 1.56 -26.75
N TYR A 423 4.06 0.40 -26.50
CA TYR A 423 4.68 -0.92 -26.60
C TYR A 423 3.95 -1.79 -27.64
N GLY A 424 4.51 -2.96 -27.92
CA GLY A 424 3.96 -4.05 -28.72
C GLY A 424 5.03 -5.13 -28.90
N GLY A 425 4.64 -6.41 -28.79
CA GLY A 425 5.56 -7.54 -28.97
C GLY A 425 6.70 -7.63 -27.94
N LEU A 426 6.51 -7.07 -26.73
CA LEU A 426 7.57 -7.01 -25.70
C LEU A 426 7.94 -8.39 -25.14
N ALA A 427 7.11 -9.43 -25.34
CA ALA A 427 7.42 -10.79 -24.87
C ALA A 427 8.72 -11.35 -25.48
N GLY A 428 9.08 -10.96 -26.71
CA GLY A 428 10.32 -11.39 -27.36
C GLY A 428 11.58 -10.88 -26.65
N PRO A 429 11.80 -9.56 -26.57
CA PRO A 429 12.98 -8.99 -25.95
C PRO A 429 13.00 -9.07 -24.41
N ALA A 430 11.84 -9.19 -23.74
CA ALA A 430 11.74 -9.22 -22.29
C ALA A 430 10.88 -10.40 -21.77
N PRO A 431 11.30 -11.66 -21.98
CA PRO A 431 10.52 -12.84 -21.63
C PRO A 431 10.30 -13.00 -20.11
N ARG A 432 11.27 -12.64 -19.26
CA ARG A 432 11.13 -12.72 -17.79
C ARG A 432 10.12 -11.72 -17.29
N LEU A 433 10.15 -10.47 -17.79
CA LEU A 433 9.16 -9.45 -17.48
C LEU A 433 7.77 -9.89 -17.92
N SER A 434 7.64 -10.43 -19.14
CA SER A 434 6.37 -10.94 -19.67
C SER A 434 5.80 -12.05 -18.79
N MET A 435 6.62 -13.04 -18.43
CA MET A 435 6.21 -14.16 -17.57
C MET A 435 5.73 -13.68 -16.20
N LEU A 436 6.50 -12.83 -15.51
CA LEU A 436 6.10 -12.35 -14.19
C LEU A 436 4.87 -11.43 -14.25
N PHE A 437 4.74 -10.63 -15.31
CA PHE A 437 3.55 -9.81 -15.50
C PHE A 437 2.29 -10.67 -15.69
N VAL A 438 2.38 -11.73 -16.50
CA VAL A 438 1.26 -12.67 -16.70
C VAL A 438 0.90 -13.38 -15.40
N LEU A 439 1.90 -13.86 -14.63
CA LEU A 439 1.64 -14.49 -13.34
C LEU A 439 0.94 -13.53 -12.37
N ALA A 440 1.41 -12.28 -12.28
CA ALA A 440 0.82 -11.27 -11.42
C ALA A 440 -0.59 -10.86 -11.90
N ALA A 441 -0.81 -10.76 -13.21
CA ALA A 441 -2.12 -10.54 -13.81
C ALA A 441 -3.09 -11.69 -13.45
N PHE A 442 -2.69 -12.93 -13.65
CA PHE A 442 -3.50 -14.11 -13.34
C PHE A 442 -3.79 -14.23 -11.84
N ALA A 443 -2.83 -13.92 -10.99
CA ALA A 443 -3.05 -13.85 -9.55
C ALA A 443 -4.08 -12.76 -9.17
N SER A 444 -4.05 -11.62 -9.85
CA SER A 444 -5.00 -10.51 -9.66
C SER A 444 -6.40 -10.79 -10.24
N LEU A 445 -6.51 -11.76 -11.16
CA LEU A 445 -7.80 -12.26 -11.70
C LEU A 445 -8.49 -13.24 -10.76
N GLY A 446 -7.86 -13.65 -9.68
CA GLY A 446 -8.38 -14.71 -8.83
C GLY A 446 -8.37 -16.09 -9.50
N LEU A 447 -7.36 -16.42 -10.32
CA LEU A 447 -7.25 -17.78 -10.88
C LEU A 447 -6.85 -18.80 -9.82
N PRO A 448 -7.42 -20.04 -9.86
CA PRO A 448 -7.02 -21.13 -8.97
C PRO A 448 -5.50 -21.36 -9.00
N GLY A 449 -4.91 -21.61 -7.83
CA GLY A 449 -3.47 -21.73 -7.65
C GLY A 449 -2.77 -20.44 -7.17
N PHE A 450 -3.50 -19.34 -7.04
CA PHE A 450 -3.01 -18.09 -6.49
C PHE A 450 -3.83 -17.67 -5.25
N THR A 451 -3.20 -16.85 -4.40
CA THR A 451 -3.85 -16.31 -3.20
C THR A 451 -5.13 -15.53 -3.50
N GLY A 452 -5.20 -14.86 -4.66
CA GLY A 452 -6.38 -14.10 -5.08
C GLY A 452 -7.64 -14.97 -5.13
N PHE A 453 -7.52 -16.19 -5.67
CA PHE A 453 -8.64 -17.13 -5.74
C PHE A 453 -9.17 -17.50 -4.36
N ILE A 454 -8.28 -17.88 -3.43
CA ILE A 454 -8.68 -18.30 -2.08
C ILE A 454 -9.43 -17.16 -1.37
N ALA A 455 -8.93 -15.94 -1.48
CA ALA A 455 -9.52 -14.76 -0.88
C ALA A 455 -10.91 -14.44 -1.47
N GLU A 456 -10.99 -14.31 -2.80
CA GLU A 456 -12.22 -13.92 -3.50
C GLU A 456 -13.29 -15.00 -3.38
N PHE A 457 -12.89 -16.27 -3.48
CA PHE A 457 -13.81 -17.39 -3.31
C PHE A 457 -14.49 -17.36 -1.92
N GLN A 458 -13.72 -17.12 -0.84
CA GLN A 458 -14.29 -17.01 0.51
C GLN A 458 -15.16 -15.76 0.68
N ILE A 459 -14.74 -14.60 0.15
CA ILE A 459 -15.55 -13.38 0.19
C ILE A 459 -16.89 -13.61 -0.50
N PHE A 460 -16.87 -14.15 -1.73
CA PHE A 460 -18.11 -14.35 -2.49
C PHE A 460 -19.01 -15.43 -1.90
N THR A 461 -18.44 -16.59 -1.52
CA THR A 461 -19.24 -17.65 -0.90
C THR A 461 -19.87 -17.19 0.40
N GLY A 462 -19.12 -16.51 1.27
CA GLY A 462 -19.65 -15.94 2.50
C GLY A 462 -20.69 -14.85 2.24
N SER A 463 -20.36 -13.84 1.41
CA SER A 463 -21.26 -12.70 1.16
C SER A 463 -22.54 -13.09 0.44
N ILE A 464 -22.49 -13.97 -0.58
CA ILE A 464 -23.67 -14.39 -1.35
C ILE A 464 -24.58 -15.26 -0.50
N ALA A 465 -24.04 -16.11 0.34
CA ALA A 465 -24.84 -16.92 1.26
C ALA A 465 -25.57 -16.06 2.31
N VAL A 466 -24.97 -14.95 2.75
CA VAL A 466 -25.61 -13.98 3.65
C VAL A 466 -26.62 -13.11 2.90
N ALA A 467 -26.24 -12.59 1.75
CA ALA A 467 -27.04 -11.64 0.96
C ALA A 467 -26.86 -11.91 -0.55
N PRO A 468 -27.78 -12.66 -1.20
CA PRO A 468 -27.63 -13.07 -2.62
C PRO A 468 -27.39 -11.93 -3.62
N VAL A 469 -27.85 -10.71 -3.33
CA VAL A 469 -27.62 -9.53 -4.17
C VAL A 469 -26.13 -9.19 -4.30
N THR A 470 -25.29 -9.60 -3.36
CA THR A 470 -23.84 -9.38 -3.42
C THR A 470 -23.17 -10.12 -4.58
N ALA A 471 -23.85 -11.10 -5.19
CA ALA A 471 -23.41 -11.78 -6.41
C ALA A 471 -23.15 -10.80 -7.58
N VAL A 472 -23.74 -9.61 -7.57
CA VAL A 472 -23.47 -8.55 -8.56
C VAL A 472 -21.97 -8.17 -8.56
N ALA A 473 -21.29 -8.24 -7.41
CA ALA A 473 -19.86 -7.93 -7.32
C ALA A 473 -18.97 -8.92 -8.10
N VAL A 474 -19.45 -10.14 -8.41
CA VAL A 474 -18.72 -11.13 -9.25
C VAL A 474 -18.43 -10.58 -10.64
N VAL A 475 -19.25 -9.65 -11.15
CA VAL A 475 -18.99 -8.94 -12.42
C VAL A 475 -17.63 -8.22 -12.38
N GLY A 476 -17.17 -7.78 -11.22
CA GLY A 476 -15.83 -7.20 -11.04
C GLY A 476 -14.70 -8.12 -11.49
N ILE A 477 -14.80 -9.44 -11.25
CA ILE A 477 -13.80 -10.43 -11.71
C ILE A 477 -13.73 -10.43 -13.24
N LEU A 478 -14.89 -10.46 -13.90
CA LEU A 478 -14.94 -10.46 -15.37
C LEU A 478 -14.32 -9.19 -15.96
N LEU A 479 -14.60 -8.02 -15.36
CA LEU A 479 -13.99 -6.76 -15.77
C LEU A 479 -12.48 -6.74 -15.54
N THR A 480 -12.02 -7.28 -14.40
CA THR A 480 -10.59 -7.40 -14.08
C THR A 480 -9.89 -8.34 -15.06
N ALA A 481 -10.53 -9.43 -15.47
CA ALA A 481 -10.04 -10.31 -16.54
C ALA A 481 -9.84 -9.55 -17.85
N GLY A 482 -10.86 -8.82 -18.28
CA GLY A 482 -10.81 -8.02 -19.52
C GLY A 482 -9.67 -6.98 -19.51
N LEU A 483 -9.48 -6.26 -18.40
CA LEU A 483 -8.46 -5.21 -18.32
C LEU A 483 -7.02 -5.75 -18.36
N PHE A 484 -6.73 -6.85 -17.64
CA PHE A 484 -5.38 -7.43 -17.66
C PHE A 484 -5.07 -8.14 -18.98
N LEU A 485 -6.05 -8.83 -19.58
CA LEU A 485 -5.89 -9.42 -20.92
C LEU A 485 -5.64 -8.32 -21.96
N ARG A 486 -6.38 -7.22 -21.92
CA ARG A 486 -6.14 -6.06 -22.79
C ARG A 486 -4.73 -5.48 -22.58
N ALA A 487 -4.31 -5.27 -21.35
CA ALA A 487 -2.97 -4.76 -21.06
C ALA A 487 -1.88 -5.70 -21.58
N TYR A 488 -2.04 -7.01 -21.37
CA TYR A 488 -1.12 -8.02 -21.87
C TYR A 488 -1.07 -8.00 -23.41
N GLN A 489 -2.22 -7.98 -24.08
CA GLN A 489 -2.28 -7.91 -25.54
C GLN A 489 -1.57 -6.68 -26.10
N LEU A 490 -1.80 -5.50 -25.54
CA LEU A 490 -1.20 -4.25 -26.02
C LEU A 490 0.32 -4.23 -25.83
N ILE A 491 0.82 -4.72 -24.70
CA ILE A 491 2.24 -4.61 -24.34
C ILE A 491 3.07 -5.76 -24.91
N PHE A 492 2.62 -7.00 -24.73
CA PHE A 492 3.48 -8.17 -24.89
C PHE A 492 3.25 -8.94 -26.19
N THR A 493 2.10 -8.80 -26.85
CA THR A 493 1.77 -9.54 -28.08
C THR A 493 1.95 -8.70 -29.34
N GLY A 494 1.91 -9.37 -30.51
CA GLY A 494 2.04 -8.73 -31.81
C GLY A 494 3.49 -8.47 -32.23
N PRO A 495 3.70 -7.68 -33.30
CA PRO A 495 5.03 -7.30 -33.78
C PRO A 495 5.69 -6.30 -32.83
N ALA A 496 7.01 -6.37 -32.70
CA ALA A 496 7.79 -5.41 -31.92
C ALA A 496 7.65 -4.00 -32.52
N GLN A 497 7.16 -3.05 -31.74
CA GLN A 497 6.94 -1.67 -32.18
C GLN A 497 7.12 -0.67 -31.02
N GLY A 498 7.23 0.60 -31.38
CA GLY A 498 7.32 1.69 -30.41
C GLY A 498 8.57 1.59 -29.54
N LYS A 499 8.40 1.62 -28.22
CA LYS A 499 9.49 1.56 -27.23
C LYS A 499 10.03 0.16 -26.94
N THR A 500 9.60 -0.85 -27.69
CA THR A 500 10.03 -2.25 -27.50
C THR A 500 11.45 -2.50 -28.03
N SER A 501 11.90 -1.78 -29.07
CA SER A 501 13.24 -1.92 -29.61
C SER A 501 14.30 -1.56 -28.57
N GLY A 502 15.23 -2.48 -28.29
CA GLY A 502 16.28 -2.29 -27.31
C GLY A 502 15.84 -2.36 -25.84
N PHE A 503 14.60 -2.78 -25.56
CA PHE A 503 14.13 -2.95 -24.19
C PHE A 503 14.86 -4.09 -23.47
N ALA A 504 15.58 -3.76 -22.40
CA ALA A 504 16.31 -4.76 -21.61
C ALA A 504 15.38 -5.47 -20.63
N ASP A 505 15.48 -6.79 -20.54
CA ASP A 505 14.73 -7.64 -19.60
C ASP A 505 15.09 -7.35 -18.13
N LEU A 506 14.43 -8.03 -17.21
CA LEU A 506 14.60 -7.86 -15.76
C LEU A 506 16.04 -8.13 -15.32
N ARG A 507 16.58 -7.22 -14.52
CA ARG A 507 17.82 -7.43 -13.75
C ARG A 507 17.57 -8.41 -12.60
N PRO A 508 18.63 -9.09 -12.10
CA PRO A 508 18.45 -10.06 -11.01
C PRO A 508 17.70 -9.51 -9.79
N ALA A 509 18.01 -8.29 -9.33
CA ALA A 509 17.32 -7.71 -8.18
C ALA A 509 15.84 -7.39 -8.46
N GLU A 510 15.49 -6.95 -9.68
CA GLU A 510 14.09 -6.73 -10.10
C GLU A 510 13.33 -8.07 -10.20
N LEU A 511 14.01 -9.12 -10.74
CA LEU A 511 13.46 -10.46 -10.83
C LEU A 511 13.19 -11.06 -9.45
N TRP A 512 14.15 -10.99 -8.53
CA TRP A 512 14.00 -11.56 -7.20
C TRP A 512 12.99 -10.79 -6.34
N SER A 513 12.90 -9.45 -6.47
CA SER A 513 11.94 -8.66 -5.73
C SER A 513 10.49 -8.96 -6.13
N ALA A 514 10.16 -8.85 -7.42
CA ALA A 514 8.81 -9.14 -7.90
C ALA A 514 8.51 -10.64 -7.92
N GLY A 515 9.50 -11.46 -8.30
CA GLY A 515 9.38 -12.92 -8.33
C GLY A 515 9.18 -13.54 -6.96
N GLY A 516 9.88 -13.06 -5.93
CA GLY A 516 9.71 -13.52 -4.55
C GLY A 516 8.29 -13.30 -4.03
N LEU A 517 7.70 -12.12 -4.32
CA LEU A 517 6.30 -11.84 -3.99
C LEU A 517 5.34 -12.80 -4.71
N MET A 518 5.60 -13.07 -5.99
CA MET A 518 4.76 -13.98 -6.77
C MET A 518 4.91 -15.44 -6.35
N VAL A 519 6.10 -15.87 -5.93
CA VAL A 519 6.31 -17.21 -5.34
C VAL A 519 5.44 -17.38 -4.10
N LEU A 520 5.42 -16.41 -3.20
CA LEU A 520 4.54 -16.46 -2.01
C LEU A 520 3.05 -16.45 -2.40
N ALA A 521 2.66 -15.67 -3.42
CA ALA A 521 1.29 -15.66 -3.91
C ALA A 521 0.86 -17.03 -4.49
N VAL A 522 1.77 -17.78 -5.10
CA VAL A 522 1.53 -19.16 -5.56
C VAL A 522 1.52 -20.14 -4.40
N VAL A 523 2.53 -20.08 -3.52
CA VAL A 523 2.65 -21.01 -2.38
C VAL A 523 1.40 -20.94 -1.51
N PHE A 524 0.97 -19.77 -1.10
CA PHE A 524 -0.25 -19.62 -0.29
C PHE A 524 -1.53 -19.80 -1.11
N GLY A 525 -1.49 -19.70 -2.44
CA GLY A 525 -2.61 -20.06 -3.31
C GLY A 525 -2.83 -21.56 -3.43
N ILE A 526 -1.76 -22.37 -3.32
CA ILE A 526 -1.81 -23.84 -3.35
C ILE A 526 -1.94 -24.44 -1.94
N ILE A 527 -1.25 -23.85 -0.97
CA ILE A 527 -1.23 -24.28 0.43
C ILE A 527 -1.72 -23.12 1.32
N PRO A 528 -3.05 -22.89 1.40
CA PRO A 528 -3.59 -21.74 2.13
C PRO A 528 -3.57 -21.90 3.66
N ARG A 529 -3.46 -23.14 4.16
CA ARG A 529 -3.51 -23.51 5.57
C ARG A 529 -2.63 -22.65 6.49
N PRO A 530 -1.34 -22.36 6.17
CA PRO A 530 -0.50 -21.58 7.08
C PRO A 530 -1.03 -20.17 7.38
N LEU A 531 -1.82 -19.59 6.47
CA LEU A 531 -2.50 -18.31 6.70
C LEU A 531 -3.89 -18.52 7.33
N LEU A 532 -4.67 -19.47 6.85
CA LEU A 532 -6.02 -19.70 7.33
C LEU A 532 -6.06 -20.19 8.78
N ASP A 533 -5.19 -21.13 9.15
CA ASP A 533 -5.13 -21.65 10.53
C ASP A 533 -4.81 -20.54 11.57
N VAL A 534 -4.20 -19.44 11.13
CA VAL A 534 -3.94 -18.27 11.97
C VAL A 534 -5.12 -17.28 11.92
N ILE A 535 -5.74 -17.06 10.75
CA ILE A 535 -6.80 -16.06 10.56
C ILE A 535 -8.14 -16.52 11.15
N GLU A 536 -8.53 -17.77 10.92
CA GLU A 536 -9.85 -18.32 11.27
C GLU A 536 -10.27 -18.10 12.74
N PRO A 537 -9.44 -18.39 13.76
CA PRO A 537 -9.83 -18.17 15.15
C PRO A 537 -10.08 -16.70 15.49
N ALA A 538 -9.29 -15.81 14.90
CA ALA A 538 -9.46 -14.38 15.12
C ALA A 538 -10.70 -13.82 14.40
N ALA A 539 -10.99 -14.31 13.20
CA ALA A 539 -12.19 -13.95 12.46
C ALA A 539 -13.46 -14.44 13.17
N GLN A 540 -13.44 -15.66 13.74
CA GLN A 540 -14.53 -16.15 14.57
C GLN A 540 -14.79 -15.22 15.77
N THR A 541 -13.72 -14.81 16.48
CA THR A 541 -13.83 -13.86 17.60
C THR A 541 -14.50 -12.56 17.16
N ILE A 542 -14.14 -11.99 16.00
CA ILE A 542 -14.77 -10.77 15.48
C ILE A 542 -16.26 -11.00 15.17
N VAL A 543 -16.61 -12.13 14.53
CA VAL A 543 -18.00 -12.46 14.19
C VAL A 543 -18.84 -12.66 15.45
N ASP A 544 -18.28 -13.24 16.49
CA ASP A 544 -18.96 -13.41 17.79
C ASP A 544 -19.16 -12.06 18.50
N LEU A 545 -18.16 -11.16 18.43
CA LEU A 545 -18.29 -9.80 18.95
C LEU A 545 -19.37 -8.97 18.23
N VAL A 546 -19.47 -9.11 16.91
CA VAL A 546 -20.49 -8.44 16.11
C VAL A 546 -21.87 -9.09 16.32
N GLY A 547 -21.93 -10.35 16.71
CA GLY A 547 -23.18 -11.10 16.92
C GLY A 547 -23.82 -10.95 18.31
N ARG A 548 -23.22 -10.20 19.24
CA ARG A 548 -23.68 -10.00 20.62
C ARG A 548 -25.00 -9.24 20.75
#